data_54cb4c7a662a09eb0fc32e6657bd4951
#
_entry.id   54cb4c7a662a09eb0fc32e6657bd4951
#
_cell.length_a   1.000
_cell.length_b   1.000
_cell.length_c   1.000
_cell.angle_alpha   90.00
_cell.angle_beta   90.00
_cell.angle_gamma   90.00
#
_symmetry.space_group_name_H-M   'P 1'
#
loop_
_entity.id
_entity.type
_entity.pdbx_description
1 polymer ?
#
loop_
_entity_poly.entity_id
_entity_poly.type
_entity_poly.pdbx_seq_one_letter_code
_entity_poly.pdbx_strand_id
1 'polypeptide(L)'
;MQQPSTVIISDDAEFSRLIISRWQSERSLPAFTLMSSELQAGFDPEDFQLAIAGRIRPQTLSIVLESLDAAGQRVLFVSEDTETLQMVRNRWPGMIALRQRENWLDTLVLVGTEAMHRMTAEAHALRAEKINSQLEHEATLGRYMLEMRHTLNNMLTAMLGNSELLLLEPGSLSAEARSQTETIRNMALRIHEILRRFSSLEKEMRVAGWETRKDSANSSQIAAV
;
A
#
# COMPACT_ATOMS: atom_id res chain seq x y z
N MET A 1 -10.65 8.36 -6.08
CA MET A 1 -10.27 7.10 -6.77
C MET A 1 -9.77 7.51 -8.14
N GLN A 2 -8.51 7.22 -8.49
CA GLN A 2 -8.02 7.45 -9.85
C GLN A 2 -8.77 6.48 -10.79
N GLN A 3 -9.28 7.00 -11.91
CA GLN A 3 -9.84 6.16 -12.95
C GLN A 3 -8.73 5.25 -13.49
N PRO A 4 -9.01 3.95 -13.72
CA PRO A 4 -8.04 3.05 -14.32
C PRO A 4 -7.62 3.61 -15.70
N SER A 5 -6.32 3.66 -15.94
CA SER A 5 -5.75 4.18 -17.18
C SER A 5 -5.27 3.03 -18.07
N THR A 6 -5.64 3.08 -19.34
CA THR A 6 -5.28 2.08 -20.36
C THR A 6 -4.64 2.78 -21.56
N VAL A 7 -3.48 2.29 -21.99
CA VAL A 7 -2.87 2.76 -23.24
C VAL A 7 -3.18 1.79 -24.37
N ILE A 8 -3.55 2.31 -25.53
CA ILE A 8 -3.70 1.54 -26.78
C ILE A 8 -2.57 1.95 -27.71
N ILE A 9 -1.71 1.01 -28.04
CA ILE A 9 -0.56 1.21 -28.94
C ILE A 9 -0.87 0.52 -30.27
N SER A 10 -1.07 1.32 -31.29
CA SER A 10 -1.41 0.84 -32.63
C SER A 10 -1.04 1.85 -33.71
N ASP A 11 -0.60 1.35 -34.85
CA ASP A 11 -0.40 2.16 -36.07
C ASP A 11 -1.68 2.24 -36.95
N ASP A 12 -2.75 1.60 -36.48
CA ASP A 12 -4.08 1.61 -37.13
C ASP A 12 -5.10 2.30 -36.20
N ALA A 13 -5.56 3.47 -36.63
CA ALA A 13 -6.54 4.25 -35.88
C ALA A 13 -7.92 3.57 -35.77
N GLU A 14 -8.27 2.71 -36.75
CA GLU A 14 -9.53 1.98 -36.73
C GLU A 14 -9.52 0.90 -35.64
N PHE A 15 -8.40 0.21 -35.47
CA PHE A 15 -8.21 -0.74 -34.37
C PHE A 15 -8.49 -0.10 -33.00
N SER A 16 -7.90 1.06 -32.75
CA SER A 16 -8.11 1.79 -31.50
C SER A 16 -9.54 2.24 -31.31
N ARG A 17 -10.17 2.71 -32.38
CA ARG A 17 -11.58 3.15 -32.35
C ARG A 17 -12.55 2.00 -32.04
N LEU A 18 -12.34 0.85 -32.63
CA LEU A 18 -13.16 -0.34 -32.39
C LEU A 18 -13.10 -0.78 -30.91
N ILE A 19 -11.90 -0.79 -30.31
CA ILE A 19 -11.73 -1.13 -28.90
C ILE A 19 -12.46 -0.14 -28.01
N ILE A 20 -12.27 1.14 -28.20
CA ILE A 20 -12.91 2.19 -27.40
C ILE A 20 -14.43 2.10 -27.54
N SER A 21 -14.94 2.00 -28.77
CA SER A 21 -16.37 1.90 -29.04
C SER A 21 -17.00 0.69 -28.33
N ARG A 22 -16.34 -0.46 -28.37
CA ARG A 22 -16.85 -1.66 -27.69
C ARG A 22 -16.79 -1.50 -26.16
N TRP A 23 -15.74 -0.90 -25.63
CA TRP A 23 -15.61 -0.68 -24.18
C TRP A 23 -16.60 0.34 -23.63
N GLN A 24 -17.04 1.33 -24.44
CA GLN A 24 -18.06 2.32 -24.04
C GLN A 24 -19.43 1.68 -23.68
N SER A 25 -19.69 0.46 -24.13
CA SER A 25 -20.90 -0.27 -23.73
C SER A 25 -20.81 -0.92 -22.35
N GLU A 26 -19.63 -0.91 -21.71
CA GLU A 26 -19.42 -1.46 -20.38
C GLU A 26 -19.72 -0.43 -19.27
N ARG A 27 -20.05 -0.95 -18.08
CA ARG A 27 -20.33 -0.08 -16.91
C ARG A 27 -19.11 0.66 -16.37
N SER A 28 -17.91 0.11 -16.59
CA SER A 28 -16.65 0.68 -16.13
C SER A 28 -15.78 1.02 -17.34
N LEU A 29 -15.66 2.31 -17.61
CA LEU A 29 -14.85 2.83 -18.71
C LEU A 29 -13.50 3.31 -18.16
N PRO A 30 -12.35 2.74 -18.59
CA PRO A 30 -11.05 3.27 -18.24
C PRO A 30 -10.75 4.57 -19.01
N ALA A 31 -9.80 5.36 -18.52
CA ALA A 31 -9.24 6.45 -19.29
C ALA A 31 -8.31 5.88 -20.37
N PHE A 32 -8.56 6.19 -21.65
CA PHE A 32 -7.74 5.70 -22.76
C PHE A 32 -6.74 6.76 -23.21
N THR A 33 -5.50 6.31 -23.38
CA THR A 33 -4.46 7.06 -24.10
C THR A 33 -4.14 6.31 -25.39
N LEU A 34 -4.13 7.03 -26.52
CA LEU A 34 -3.81 6.46 -27.83
C LEU A 34 -2.38 6.81 -28.21
N MET A 35 -1.63 5.82 -28.69
CA MET A 35 -0.24 5.99 -29.06
C MET A 35 0.08 5.21 -30.33
N SER A 36 0.92 5.78 -31.21
CA SER A 36 1.51 5.03 -32.32
C SER A 36 2.82 4.37 -31.87
N SER A 37 3.25 3.34 -32.61
CA SER A 37 4.50 2.63 -32.31
C SER A 37 5.76 3.49 -32.43
N GLU A 38 5.70 4.63 -33.11
CA GLU A 38 6.81 5.57 -33.30
C GLU A 38 6.98 6.57 -32.14
N LEU A 39 5.92 6.86 -31.37
CA LEU A 39 5.90 7.87 -30.31
C LEU A 39 6.39 7.37 -28.95
N GLN A 40 6.92 6.16 -28.89
CA GLN A 40 7.31 5.51 -27.64
C GLN A 40 8.53 6.15 -26.92
N ALA A 41 9.30 7.00 -27.59
CA ALA A 41 10.54 7.59 -27.05
C ALA A 41 10.35 8.62 -25.89
N GLY A 42 9.15 8.82 -25.39
CA GLY A 42 8.86 9.72 -24.27
C GLY A 42 7.76 9.19 -23.33
N PHE A 43 7.46 7.92 -23.45
CA PHE A 43 6.38 7.26 -22.73
C PHE A 43 6.88 6.72 -21.39
N ASP A 44 6.22 7.12 -20.30
CA ASP A 44 6.41 6.48 -19.01
C ASP A 44 5.36 5.36 -18.84
N PRO A 45 5.78 4.09 -18.92
CA PRO A 45 4.84 2.98 -18.79
C PRO A 45 4.14 2.92 -17.43
N GLU A 46 4.72 3.50 -16.36
CA GLU A 46 4.15 3.47 -15.01
C GLU A 46 2.86 4.28 -14.89
N ASP A 47 2.58 5.19 -15.83
CA ASP A 47 1.36 6.00 -15.86
C ASP A 47 0.09 5.18 -16.19
N PHE A 48 0.23 3.94 -16.67
CA PHE A 48 -0.87 3.12 -17.15
C PHE A 48 -0.95 1.79 -16.42
N GLN A 49 -2.18 1.33 -16.20
CA GLN A 49 -2.43 0.03 -15.56
C GLN A 49 -2.46 -1.13 -16.57
N LEU A 50 -2.89 -0.85 -17.80
CA LEU A 50 -3.02 -1.84 -18.86
C LEU A 50 -2.54 -1.27 -20.19
N ALA A 51 -1.76 -2.04 -20.93
CA ALA A 51 -1.40 -1.74 -22.31
C ALA A 51 -2.09 -2.72 -23.26
N ILE A 52 -2.72 -2.19 -24.30
CA ILE A 52 -3.29 -2.97 -25.41
C ILE A 52 -2.46 -2.66 -26.65
N ALA A 53 -1.79 -3.67 -27.16
CA ALA A 53 -0.91 -3.54 -28.32
C ALA A 53 -1.45 -4.38 -29.50
N GLY A 54 -1.55 -3.80 -30.68
CA GLY A 54 -1.97 -4.52 -31.88
C GLY A 54 -1.86 -3.70 -33.15
N ARG A 55 -1.81 -4.36 -34.29
CA ARG A 55 -1.61 -3.72 -35.62
C ARG A 55 -0.41 -2.76 -35.63
N ILE A 56 0.68 -3.24 -35.05
CA ILE A 56 1.98 -2.55 -34.99
C ILE A 56 2.83 -3.02 -36.17
N ARG A 57 3.62 -2.11 -36.73
CA ARG A 57 4.56 -2.45 -37.83
C ARG A 57 5.59 -3.48 -37.36
N PRO A 58 5.95 -4.47 -38.21
CA PRO A 58 6.89 -5.52 -37.80
C PRO A 58 8.26 -5.00 -37.30
N GLN A 59 8.74 -3.86 -37.84
CA GLN A 59 10.02 -3.28 -37.47
C GLN A 59 10.04 -2.71 -36.03
N THR A 60 8.91 -2.20 -35.53
CA THR A 60 8.79 -1.59 -34.21
C THR A 60 8.19 -2.52 -33.16
N LEU A 61 7.57 -3.63 -33.58
CA LEU A 61 6.87 -4.55 -32.70
C LEU A 61 7.74 -5.06 -31.53
N SER A 62 8.93 -5.57 -31.82
CA SER A 62 9.80 -6.10 -30.78
C SER A 62 10.24 -5.02 -29.79
N ILE A 63 10.54 -3.80 -30.27
CA ILE A 63 10.96 -2.68 -29.45
C ILE A 63 9.83 -2.26 -28.49
N VAL A 64 8.60 -2.16 -29.02
CA VAL A 64 7.40 -1.83 -28.23
C VAL A 64 7.16 -2.85 -27.13
N LEU A 65 7.17 -4.13 -27.47
CA LEU A 65 6.89 -5.20 -26.52
C LEU A 65 8.02 -5.36 -25.48
N GLU A 66 9.27 -5.21 -25.86
CA GLU A 66 10.40 -5.21 -24.92
C GLU A 66 10.33 -4.06 -23.92
N SER A 67 9.97 -2.87 -24.37
CA SER A 67 9.79 -1.70 -23.50
C SER A 67 8.65 -1.90 -22.49
N LEU A 68 7.51 -2.46 -22.91
CA LEU A 68 6.38 -2.75 -22.04
C LEU A 68 6.69 -3.87 -21.04
N ASP A 69 7.44 -4.88 -21.45
CA ASP A 69 7.86 -6.00 -20.60
C ASP A 69 8.87 -5.53 -19.55
N ALA A 70 9.85 -4.75 -19.97
CA ALA A 70 10.86 -4.17 -19.07
C ALA A 70 10.24 -3.27 -17.97
N ALA A 71 9.13 -2.61 -18.28
CA ALA A 71 8.36 -1.81 -17.33
C ALA A 71 7.42 -2.64 -16.44
N GLY A 72 7.36 -3.96 -16.63
CA GLY A 72 6.48 -4.84 -15.85
C GLY A 72 4.98 -4.61 -16.10
N GLN A 73 4.63 -4.01 -17.23
CA GLN A 73 3.24 -3.69 -17.56
C GLN A 73 2.44 -4.94 -17.95
N ARG A 74 1.15 -4.96 -17.59
CA ARG A 74 0.22 -5.97 -18.10
C ARG A 74 -0.17 -5.61 -19.53
N VAL A 75 0.16 -6.51 -20.46
CA VAL A 75 -0.04 -6.29 -21.89
C VAL A 75 -1.03 -7.28 -22.47
N LEU A 76 -2.02 -6.77 -23.19
CA LEU A 76 -2.89 -7.53 -24.08
C LEU A 76 -2.41 -7.31 -25.51
N PHE A 77 -1.79 -8.30 -26.10
CA PHE A 77 -1.34 -8.25 -27.48
C PHE A 77 -2.37 -8.89 -28.41
N VAL A 78 -2.79 -8.20 -29.45
CA VAL A 78 -3.80 -8.65 -30.41
C VAL A 78 -3.21 -8.75 -31.82
N SER A 79 -3.36 -9.91 -32.45
CA SER A 79 -2.92 -10.13 -33.82
C SER A 79 -3.84 -11.12 -34.55
N GLU A 80 -3.94 -10.98 -35.87
CA GLU A 80 -4.57 -11.99 -36.76
C GLU A 80 -3.59 -13.12 -37.05
N ASP A 81 -2.30 -12.83 -37.10
CA ASP A 81 -1.26 -13.76 -37.46
C ASP A 81 -0.89 -14.70 -36.30
N THR A 82 -0.99 -16.01 -36.61
CA THR A 82 -0.73 -17.06 -35.63
C THR A 82 0.75 -17.20 -35.28
N GLU A 83 1.65 -16.94 -36.26
CA GLU A 83 3.09 -17.03 -36.05
C GLU A 83 3.58 -15.91 -35.11
N THR A 84 3.12 -14.69 -35.33
CA THR A 84 3.39 -13.54 -34.46
C THR A 84 2.87 -13.80 -33.03
N LEU A 85 1.67 -14.35 -32.88
CA LEU A 85 1.13 -14.71 -31.55
C LEU A 85 1.98 -15.78 -30.84
N GLN A 86 2.44 -16.77 -31.59
CA GLN A 86 3.30 -17.83 -31.04
C GLN A 86 4.67 -17.25 -30.60
N MET A 87 5.25 -16.37 -31.42
CA MET A 87 6.49 -15.67 -31.11
C MET A 87 6.35 -14.82 -29.84
N VAL A 88 5.27 -14.05 -29.70
CA VAL A 88 5.00 -13.22 -28.52
C VAL A 88 4.84 -14.09 -27.27
N ARG A 89 4.08 -15.18 -27.32
CA ARG A 89 3.91 -16.11 -26.19
C ARG A 89 5.20 -16.74 -25.74
N ASN A 90 6.08 -17.08 -26.68
CA ASN A 90 7.36 -17.73 -26.37
C ASN A 90 8.38 -16.73 -25.79
N ARG A 91 8.41 -15.50 -26.31
CA ARG A 91 9.39 -14.49 -25.93
C ARG A 91 8.98 -13.69 -24.71
N TRP A 92 7.69 -13.41 -24.54
CA TRP A 92 7.13 -12.64 -23.42
C TRP A 92 5.94 -13.38 -22.77
N PRO A 93 6.21 -14.41 -21.96
CA PRO A 93 5.17 -15.27 -21.38
C PRO A 93 4.23 -14.53 -20.40
N GLY A 94 4.64 -13.36 -19.91
CA GLY A 94 3.80 -12.48 -19.08
C GLY A 94 2.71 -11.74 -19.83
N MET A 95 2.80 -11.69 -21.17
CA MET A 95 1.81 -10.99 -22.01
C MET A 95 0.67 -11.93 -22.41
N ILE A 96 -0.55 -11.39 -22.42
CA ILE A 96 -1.73 -12.10 -22.88
C ILE A 96 -1.89 -11.89 -24.38
N ALA A 97 -1.62 -12.93 -25.16
CA ALA A 97 -1.74 -12.89 -26.62
C ALA A 97 -3.13 -13.37 -27.07
N LEU A 98 -3.91 -12.47 -27.66
CA LEU A 98 -5.26 -12.71 -28.18
C LEU A 98 -5.27 -12.77 -29.69
N ARG A 99 -5.96 -13.77 -30.24
CA ARG A 99 -6.15 -13.86 -31.68
C ARG A 99 -7.36 -13.04 -32.10
N GLN A 100 -7.18 -12.18 -33.12
CA GLN A 100 -8.27 -11.44 -33.74
C GLN A 100 -9.13 -12.38 -34.60
N ARG A 101 -10.23 -12.90 -34.00
CA ARG A 101 -11.26 -13.74 -34.65
C ARG A 101 -12.63 -13.08 -34.41
N GLU A 102 -13.71 -13.78 -34.82
CA GLU A 102 -15.06 -13.36 -34.43
C GLU A 102 -15.16 -13.15 -32.92
N ASN A 103 -15.79 -12.05 -32.48
CA ASN A 103 -15.97 -11.67 -31.06
C ASN A 103 -14.67 -11.41 -30.27
N TRP A 104 -13.53 -11.13 -30.94
CA TRP A 104 -12.28 -10.82 -30.25
C TRP A 104 -12.38 -9.57 -29.37
N LEU A 105 -13.21 -8.60 -29.73
CA LEU A 105 -13.45 -7.38 -28.93
C LEU A 105 -14.10 -7.71 -27.59
N ASP A 106 -15.08 -8.61 -27.57
CA ASP A 106 -15.73 -9.06 -26.34
C ASP A 106 -14.74 -9.77 -25.43
N THR A 107 -13.91 -10.63 -26.01
CA THR A 107 -12.85 -11.33 -25.27
C THR A 107 -11.81 -10.35 -24.74
N LEU A 108 -11.40 -9.37 -25.53
CA LEU A 108 -10.43 -8.35 -25.12
C LEU A 108 -10.97 -7.52 -23.96
N VAL A 109 -12.21 -7.05 -24.05
CA VAL A 109 -12.84 -6.25 -22.99
C VAL A 109 -13.01 -7.06 -21.70
N LEU A 110 -13.44 -8.32 -21.80
CA LEU A 110 -13.56 -9.21 -20.66
C LEU A 110 -12.22 -9.42 -19.95
N VAL A 111 -11.18 -9.78 -20.72
CA VAL A 111 -9.84 -10.06 -20.18
C VAL A 111 -9.20 -8.77 -19.65
N GLY A 112 -9.37 -7.65 -20.34
CA GLY A 112 -8.86 -6.36 -19.91
C GLY A 112 -9.51 -5.87 -18.61
N THR A 113 -10.82 -6.00 -18.50
CA THR A 113 -11.56 -5.64 -17.28
C THR A 113 -11.13 -6.51 -16.10
N GLU A 114 -11.01 -7.80 -16.30
CA GLU A 114 -10.54 -8.73 -15.26
C GLU A 114 -9.09 -8.43 -14.85
N ALA A 115 -8.21 -8.12 -15.82
CA ALA A 115 -6.83 -7.74 -15.53
C ALA A 115 -6.78 -6.47 -14.66
N MET A 116 -7.57 -5.45 -14.97
CA MET A 116 -7.65 -4.21 -14.16
C MET A 116 -8.21 -4.46 -12.77
N HIS A 117 -9.25 -5.30 -12.64
CA HIS A 117 -9.81 -5.66 -11.33
C HIS A 117 -8.76 -6.37 -10.45
N ARG A 118 -8.00 -7.30 -11.01
CA ARG A 118 -6.91 -7.99 -10.27
C ARG A 118 -5.83 -7.02 -9.82
N MET A 119 -5.38 -6.12 -10.69
CA MET A 119 -4.38 -5.12 -10.34
C MET A 119 -4.86 -4.21 -9.20
N THR A 120 -6.12 -3.79 -9.26
CA THR A 120 -6.73 -2.98 -8.19
C THR A 120 -6.80 -3.76 -6.88
N ALA A 121 -7.20 -5.02 -6.92
CA ALA A 121 -7.25 -5.90 -5.75
C ALA A 121 -5.85 -6.17 -5.16
N GLU A 122 -4.85 -6.42 -6.01
CA GLU A 122 -3.44 -6.60 -5.61
C GLU A 122 -2.89 -5.32 -4.94
N ALA A 123 -3.17 -4.15 -5.51
CA ALA A 123 -2.76 -2.87 -4.93
C ALA A 123 -3.44 -2.60 -3.57
N HIS A 124 -4.72 -2.97 -3.42
CA HIS A 124 -5.43 -2.87 -2.14
C HIS A 124 -4.85 -3.85 -1.11
N ALA A 125 -4.58 -5.09 -1.49
CA ALA A 125 -3.98 -6.10 -0.62
C ALA A 125 -2.61 -5.65 -0.11
N LEU A 126 -1.74 -5.14 -0.99
CA LEU A 126 -0.42 -4.65 -0.63
C LEU A 126 -0.48 -3.45 0.33
N ARG A 127 -1.43 -2.53 0.11
CA ARG A 127 -1.66 -1.39 1.03
C ARG A 127 -2.16 -1.87 2.39
N ALA A 128 -3.10 -2.83 2.42
CA ALA A 128 -3.62 -3.40 3.65
C ALA A 128 -2.52 -4.12 4.44
N GLU A 129 -1.67 -4.90 3.77
CA GLU A 129 -0.54 -5.59 4.37
C GLU A 129 0.48 -4.60 4.98
N LYS A 130 0.80 -3.52 4.27
CA LYS A 130 1.69 -2.47 4.77
C LYS A 130 1.12 -1.79 6.02
N ILE A 131 -0.17 -1.46 6.02
CA ILE A 131 -0.85 -0.87 7.17
C ILE A 131 -0.86 -1.86 8.34
N ASN A 132 -1.17 -3.12 8.09
CA ASN A 132 -1.21 -4.16 9.12
C ASN A 132 0.18 -4.36 9.76
N SER A 133 1.24 -4.42 8.96
CA SER A 133 2.62 -4.51 9.45
C SER A 133 3.01 -3.31 10.33
N GLN A 134 2.60 -2.09 9.95
CA GLN A 134 2.83 -0.90 10.78
C GLN A 134 2.08 -1.01 12.12
N LEU A 135 0.81 -1.40 12.10
CA LEU A 135 0.00 -1.56 13.32
C LEU A 135 0.56 -2.66 14.24
N GLU A 136 1.05 -3.76 13.69
CA GLU A 136 1.70 -4.82 14.46
C GLU A 136 3.00 -4.32 15.15
N HIS A 137 3.77 -3.51 14.44
CA HIS A 137 4.97 -2.91 14.99
C HIS A 137 4.65 -1.94 16.13
N GLU A 138 3.67 -1.07 15.95
CA GLU A 138 3.19 -0.15 16.98
C GLU A 138 2.61 -0.89 18.19
N ALA A 139 1.83 -1.95 17.97
CA ALA A 139 1.27 -2.78 19.03
C ALA A 139 2.36 -3.52 19.82
N THR A 140 3.40 -3.98 19.14
CA THR A 140 4.55 -4.65 19.77
C THR A 140 5.34 -3.67 20.63
N LEU A 141 5.60 -2.46 20.12
CA LEU A 141 6.25 -1.39 20.86
C LEU A 141 5.42 -0.98 22.10
N GLY A 142 4.11 -0.83 21.93
CA GLY A 142 3.19 -0.53 23.03
C GLY A 142 3.22 -1.59 24.13
N ARG A 143 3.23 -2.88 23.76
CA ARG A 143 3.34 -4.01 24.71
C ARG A 143 4.66 -3.97 25.47
N TYR A 144 5.76 -3.77 24.77
CA TYR A 144 7.09 -3.65 25.39
C TYR A 144 7.15 -2.49 26.41
N MET A 145 6.58 -1.33 26.05
CA MET A 145 6.49 -0.18 26.95
C MET A 145 5.67 -0.49 28.22
N LEU A 146 4.59 -1.29 28.09
CA LEU A 146 3.77 -1.72 29.21
C LEU A 146 4.51 -2.68 30.16
N GLU A 147 5.25 -3.64 29.62
CA GLU A 147 6.09 -4.55 30.41
C GLU A 147 7.18 -3.78 31.17
N MET A 148 7.81 -2.82 30.53
CA MET A 148 8.84 -1.98 31.15
C MET A 148 8.29 -1.04 32.24
N ARG A 149 6.99 -0.71 32.23
CA ARG A 149 6.37 0.25 33.14
C ARG A 149 6.61 -0.10 34.62
N HIS A 150 6.44 -1.34 34.99
CA HIS A 150 6.64 -1.77 36.40
C HIS A 150 8.10 -1.59 36.83
N THR A 151 9.02 -1.97 35.98
CA THR A 151 10.45 -1.80 36.24
C THR A 151 10.83 -0.33 36.37
N LEU A 152 10.35 0.52 35.45
CA LEU A 152 10.60 1.96 35.50
C LEU A 152 9.99 2.62 36.73
N ASN A 153 8.76 2.28 37.12
CA ASN A 153 8.15 2.80 38.35
C ASN A 153 8.93 2.39 39.59
N ASN A 154 9.40 1.15 39.67
CA ASN A 154 10.20 0.69 40.81
C ASN A 154 11.54 1.45 40.88
N MET A 155 12.22 1.66 39.75
CA MET A 155 13.46 2.44 39.71
C MET A 155 13.22 3.89 40.12
N LEU A 156 12.15 4.52 39.61
CA LEU A 156 11.81 5.91 39.98
C LEU A 156 11.46 6.06 41.47
N THR A 157 10.72 5.09 42.01
CA THR A 157 10.39 5.07 43.44
C THR A 157 11.66 4.97 44.30
N ALA A 158 12.60 4.11 43.89
CA ALA A 158 13.89 4.00 44.59
C ALA A 158 14.73 5.28 44.44
N MET A 159 14.77 5.91 43.26
CA MET A 159 15.48 7.18 43.04
C MET A 159 14.89 8.31 43.88
N LEU A 160 13.57 8.43 43.93
CA LEU A 160 12.86 9.45 44.74
C LEU A 160 13.13 9.21 46.21
N GLY A 161 12.94 7.99 46.72
CA GLY A 161 13.16 7.66 48.12
C GLY A 161 14.59 7.94 48.60
N ASN A 162 15.59 7.51 47.81
CA ASN A 162 16.99 7.78 48.15
C ASN A 162 17.34 9.27 48.06
N SER A 163 16.81 10.01 47.09
CA SER A 163 17.01 11.44 46.98
C SER A 163 16.39 12.17 48.17
N GLU A 164 15.22 11.81 48.63
CA GLU A 164 14.55 12.39 49.79
C GLU A 164 15.29 12.08 51.08
N LEU A 165 15.76 10.84 51.28
CA LEU A 165 16.54 10.48 52.43
C LEU A 165 17.83 11.29 52.55
N LEU A 166 18.55 11.46 51.42
CA LEU A 166 19.78 12.27 51.37
C LEU A 166 19.49 13.75 51.67
N LEU A 167 18.35 14.29 51.25
CA LEU A 167 17.98 15.67 51.47
C LEU A 167 17.50 15.93 52.91
N LEU A 168 16.99 14.88 53.60
CA LEU A 168 16.51 14.97 54.98
C LEU A 168 17.65 14.92 56.02
N GLU A 169 18.83 14.39 55.69
CA GLU A 169 19.97 14.32 56.60
C GLU A 169 20.64 15.65 56.81
N PRO A 170 20.56 16.29 58.00
CA PRO A 170 21.14 17.59 58.27
C PRO A 170 22.67 17.54 58.21
N GLY A 171 23.29 18.35 57.39
CA GLY A 171 24.76 18.53 57.38
C GLY A 171 25.55 17.46 56.66
N SER A 172 24.92 16.43 56.08
CA SER A 172 25.59 15.33 55.33
C SER A 172 26.05 15.72 53.92
N LEU A 173 25.43 16.72 53.30
CA LEU A 173 25.70 17.15 51.94
C LEU A 173 26.28 18.56 51.86
N SER A 174 27.27 18.77 51.01
CA SER A 174 27.68 20.12 50.58
C SER A 174 26.53 20.81 49.82
N ALA A 175 26.57 22.16 49.75
CA ALA A 175 25.56 22.94 49.06
C ALA A 175 25.41 22.50 47.57
N GLU A 176 26.51 22.15 46.94
CA GLU A 176 26.56 21.65 45.57
C GLU A 176 25.93 20.27 45.44
N ALA A 177 26.27 19.32 46.33
CA ALA A 177 25.70 17.97 46.34
C ALA A 177 24.19 18.01 46.65
N ARG A 178 23.72 18.91 47.53
CA ARG A 178 22.31 19.14 47.77
C ARG A 178 21.56 19.59 46.52
N SER A 179 22.11 20.58 45.80
CA SER A 179 21.53 21.10 44.55
C SER A 179 21.45 20.00 43.47
N GLN A 180 22.49 19.18 43.33
CA GLN A 180 22.48 18.05 42.41
C GLN A 180 21.42 17.00 42.79
N THR A 181 21.27 16.68 44.06
CA THR A 181 20.26 15.72 44.55
C THR A 181 18.84 16.23 44.33
N GLU A 182 18.61 17.54 44.58
CA GLU A 182 17.32 18.19 44.25
C GLU A 182 17.02 18.13 42.74
N THR A 183 18.03 18.30 41.88
CA THR A 183 17.89 18.18 40.45
C THR A 183 17.50 16.73 40.05
N ILE A 184 18.16 15.71 40.59
CA ILE A 184 17.84 14.30 40.37
C ILE A 184 16.41 14.00 40.80
N ARG A 185 15.99 14.42 41.98
CA ARG A 185 14.62 14.27 42.48
C ARG A 185 13.60 14.89 41.53
N ASN A 186 13.84 16.12 41.09
CA ASN A 186 12.94 16.83 40.17
C ASN A 186 12.84 16.14 38.79
N MET A 187 13.94 15.59 38.28
CA MET A 187 13.93 14.80 37.04
C MET A 187 13.14 13.51 37.21
N ALA A 188 13.32 12.80 38.34
CA ALA A 188 12.59 11.56 38.62
C ALA A 188 11.08 11.82 38.72
N LEU A 189 10.64 12.91 39.35
CA LEU A 189 9.24 13.35 39.41
C LEU A 189 8.67 13.62 38.03
N ARG A 190 9.42 14.28 37.14
CA ARG A 190 8.98 14.53 35.74
C ARG A 190 8.81 13.25 34.95
N ILE A 191 9.74 12.29 35.10
CA ILE A 191 9.63 11.00 34.43
C ILE A 191 8.43 10.23 34.97
N HIS A 192 8.20 10.25 36.29
CA HIS A 192 7.04 9.61 36.91
C HIS A 192 5.71 10.16 36.36
N GLU A 193 5.60 11.48 36.20
CA GLU A 193 4.43 12.12 35.61
C GLU A 193 4.21 11.71 34.16
N ILE A 194 5.27 11.58 33.34
CA ILE A 194 5.18 11.10 31.97
C ILE A 194 4.66 9.66 31.94
N LEU A 195 5.19 8.78 32.77
CA LEU A 195 4.73 7.38 32.86
C LEU A 195 3.27 7.28 33.30
N ARG A 196 2.83 8.15 34.20
CA ARG A 196 1.44 8.22 34.63
C ARG A 196 0.49 8.63 33.50
N ARG A 197 0.89 9.59 32.67
CA ARG A 197 0.13 10.00 31.47
C ARG A 197 0.03 8.87 30.46
N PHE A 198 1.11 8.12 30.24
CA PHE A 198 1.07 6.91 29.40
C PHE A 198 0.04 5.89 29.89
N SER A 199 -0.07 5.69 31.20
CA SER A 199 -1.05 4.77 31.79
C SER A 199 -2.51 5.22 31.61
N SER A 200 -2.76 6.53 31.57
CA SER A 200 -4.11 7.07 31.26
C SER A 200 -4.48 6.86 29.81
N LEU A 201 -3.55 7.13 28.90
CA LEU A 201 -3.74 6.91 27.47
C LEU A 201 -4.03 5.45 27.14
N GLU A 202 -3.33 4.51 27.78
CA GLU A 202 -3.57 3.08 27.65
C GLU A 202 -5.01 2.69 28.03
N LYS A 203 -5.51 3.21 29.15
CA LYS A 203 -6.89 2.94 29.58
C LYS A 203 -7.90 3.46 28.57
N GLU A 204 -7.68 4.65 28.03
CA GLU A 204 -8.55 5.24 27.01
C GLU A 204 -8.53 4.41 25.71
N MET A 205 -7.35 3.98 25.25
CA MET A 205 -7.22 3.11 24.08
C MET A 205 -7.88 1.74 24.28
N ARG A 206 -7.77 1.15 25.47
CA ARG A 206 -8.48 -0.11 25.80
C ARG A 206 -9.98 0.03 25.76
N VAL A 207 -10.53 1.13 26.30
CA VAL A 207 -11.98 1.40 26.26
C VAL A 207 -12.45 1.59 24.81
N ALA A 208 -11.75 2.42 24.04
CA ALA A 208 -12.08 2.62 22.62
C ALA A 208 -11.99 1.32 21.77
N GLY A 209 -10.99 0.48 22.03
CA GLY A 209 -10.87 -0.83 21.37
C GLY A 209 -11.97 -1.85 21.78
N TRP A 210 -12.56 -1.70 22.94
CA TRP A 210 -13.70 -2.51 23.38
C TRP A 210 -15.00 -2.05 22.72
N GLU A 211 -15.21 -0.75 22.58
CA GLU A 211 -16.38 -0.17 21.93
C GLU A 211 -16.43 -0.55 20.45
N THR A 212 -15.32 -0.43 19.73
CA THR A 212 -15.22 -0.83 18.31
C THR A 212 -15.48 -2.32 18.09
N ARG A 213 -15.04 -3.20 19.01
CA ARG A 213 -15.35 -4.64 18.92
C ARG A 213 -16.82 -4.94 19.17
N LYS A 214 -17.45 -4.20 20.07
CA LYS A 214 -18.88 -4.38 20.41
C LYS A 214 -19.78 -3.95 19.25
N ASP A 215 -19.42 -2.85 18.57
CA ASP A 215 -20.13 -2.35 17.40
C ASP A 215 -19.97 -3.29 16.18
N SER A 216 -18.78 -3.86 15.99
CA SER A 216 -18.52 -4.86 14.94
C SER A 216 -19.29 -6.15 15.18
N ALA A 217 -19.41 -6.62 16.43
CA ALA A 217 -20.17 -7.80 16.78
C ALA A 217 -21.70 -7.60 16.60
N ASN A 218 -22.21 -6.42 16.96
CA ASN A 218 -23.61 -6.05 16.76
C ASN A 218 -23.96 -5.93 15.27
N SER A 219 -23.07 -5.33 14.46
CA SER A 219 -23.28 -5.20 13.01
C SER A 219 -23.31 -6.55 12.30
N SER A 220 -22.48 -7.50 12.77
CA SER A 220 -22.47 -8.87 12.21
C SER A 220 -23.71 -9.68 12.59
N GLN A 221 -24.33 -9.41 13.74
CA GLN A 221 -25.58 -10.05 14.16
C GLN A 221 -26.81 -9.52 13.40
N ILE A 222 -26.82 -8.24 13.03
CA ILE A 222 -27.91 -7.61 12.26
C ILE A 222 -27.85 -8.06 10.77
N ALA A 223 -26.68 -8.37 10.25
CA ALA A 223 -26.50 -8.85 8.87
C ALA A 223 -26.83 -10.34 8.68
N ALA A 224 -27.08 -11.09 9.76
CA ALA A 224 -27.36 -12.53 9.76
C ALA A 224 -28.87 -12.84 9.98
N VAL A 225 -29.75 -11.83 10.01
CA VAL A 225 -31.22 -11.94 10.07
C VAL A 225 -31.82 -11.44 8.77
#